data_bebfc51a82787162fd04065c1efcdd08
#
_entry.id   bebfc51a82787162fd04065c1efcdd08
#
_cell.length_a   1.000
_cell.length_b   1.000
_cell.length_c   1.000
_cell.angle_alpha   90.00
_cell.angle_beta   90.00
_cell.angle_gamma   90.00
#
_symmetry.space_group_name_H-M   'P 1'
#
loop_
_entity.id
_entity.type
_entity.pdbx_description
1 polymer ?
#
loop_
_entity_poly.entity_id
_entity_poly.type
_entity_poly.pdbx_seq_one_letter_code
_entity_poly.pdbx_strand_id
1 'polypeptide(L)'
;ILTLASFNFSFSEMYAEAQARHGTAGFLTVGGGLGLSALSSISLGIGLCLGLAGSPHLLMRFFTVKDKAAARVSAGVALGAVSYVNLLIFFVIGIGSVALVKGNGSYLDASGDVIGGSNMVSVHLADAVGGEVFMGVIAAIAFATILAVVAGLMLASVTALTHDLYSNIVKTD
;
A
#
# COMPACT_ATOMS: atom_id res chain seq x y z
N ILE A 1 4.77 -2.66 15.29
CA ILE A 1 5.07 -2.77 16.75
C ILE A 1 6.51 -2.29 17.00
N LEU A 2 7.53 -2.86 16.34
CA LEU A 2 8.94 -2.46 16.51
C LEU A 2 9.16 -0.97 16.24
N THR A 3 8.56 -0.43 15.18
CA THR A 3 8.60 1.02 14.86
C THR A 3 8.06 1.89 15.99
N LEU A 4 6.97 1.49 16.63
CA LEU A 4 6.44 2.21 17.80
C LEU A 4 7.30 2.03 19.04
N ALA A 5 7.92 0.87 19.21
CA ALA A 5 8.84 0.62 20.31
C ALA A 5 10.08 1.54 20.23
N SER A 6 10.55 1.88 19.03
CA SER A 6 11.66 2.84 18.84
C SER A 6 11.32 4.27 19.32
N PHE A 7 10.00 4.57 19.50
CA PHE A 7 9.50 5.84 20.03
C PHE A 7 8.76 5.66 21.37
N ASN A 8 9.15 4.69 22.19
CA ASN A 8 8.52 4.40 23.48
C ASN A 8 6.97 4.26 23.41
N PHE A 9 6.44 3.76 22.29
CA PHE A 9 5.01 3.68 21.98
C PHE A 9 4.30 5.06 21.95
N SER A 10 5.05 6.16 21.78
CA SER A 10 4.52 7.53 21.69
C SER A 10 4.33 7.94 20.24
N PHE A 11 3.08 8.04 19.79
CA PHE A 11 2.76 8.58 18.45
C PHE A 11 3.14 10.06 18.33
N SER A 12 3.07 10.82 19.41
CA SER A 12 3.42 12.25 19.40
C SER A 12 4.90 12.47 19.17
N GLU A 13 5.76 11.67 19.77
CA GLU A 13 7.21 11.72 19.54
C GLU A 13 7.58 11.31 18.11
N MET A 14 7.00 10.21 17.63
CA MET A 14 7.20 9.76 16.25
C MET A 14 6.75 10.82 15.23
N TYR A 15 5.62 11.47 15.48
CA TYR A 15 5.11 12.54 14.64
C TYR A 15 5.99 13.80 14.68
N ALA A 16 6.41 14.22 15.86
CA ALA A 16 7.29 15.38 16.04
C ALA A 16 8.63 15.18 15.33
N GLU A 17 9.22 13.99 15.45
CA GLU A 17 10.47 13.64 14.77
C GLU A 17 10.29 13.62 13.24
N ALA A 18 9.19 13.02 12.74
CA ALA A 18 8.88 13.01 11.32
C ALA A 18 8.68 14.43 10.76
N GLN A 19 8.01 15.30 11.52
CA GLN A 19 7.81 16.70 11.14
C GLN A 19 9.13 17.49 11.11
N ALA A 20 9.98 17.29 12.09
CA ALA A 20 11.29 17.93 12.15
C ALA A 20 12.17 17.53 10.96
N ARG A 21 12.10 16.26 10.53
CA ARG A 21 12.89 15.72 9.42
C ARG A 21 12.34 16.04 8.04
N HIS A 22 11.02 16.19 7.92
CA HIS A 22 10.40 16.57 6.65
C HIS A 22 10.58 18.06 6.33
N GLY A 23 10.91 18.88 7.32
CA GLY A 23 11.26 20.29 7.16
C GLY A 23 10.11 21.23 6.78
N THR A 24 8.87 20.75 6.63
CA THR A 24 7.72 21.58 6.27
C THR A 24 6.43 21.14 6.95
N ALA A 25 5.59 22.11 7.31
CA ALA A 25 4.22 21.88 7.76
C ALA A 25 3.34 21.16 6.72
N GLY A 26 3.86 20.96 5.51
CA GLY A 26 3.18 20.31 4.38
C GLY A 26 3.19 18.78 4.39
N PHE A 27 3.81 18.14 5.38
CA PHE A 27 3.93 16.68 5.46
C PHE A 27 2.58 15.94 5.38
N LEU A 28 1.54 16.47 6.01
CA LEU A 28 0.18 15.93 5.98
C LEU A 28 -0.78 16.68 5.05
N THR A 29 -0.29 17.59 4.23
CA THR A 29 -1.16 18.25 3.24
C THR A 29 -1.50 17.31 2.10
N VAL A 30 -2.66 17.52 1.50
CA VAL A 30 -3.12 16.72 0.36
C VAL A 30 -2.09 16.80 -0.79
N GLY A 31 -1.49 15.67 -1.11
CA GLY A 31 -0.44 15.58 -2.15
C GLY A 31 0.96 16.00 -1.73
N GLY A 32 1.17 16.44 -0.49
CA GLY A 32 2.46 16.94 -0.02
C GLY A 32 3.61 15.95 -0.18
N GLY A 33 3.37 14.65 0.09
CA GLY A 33 4.38 13.60 -0.08
C GLY A 33 4.70 13.23 -1.52
N LEU A 34 3.83 13.57 -2.47
CA LEU A 34 3.98 13.27 -3.90
C LEU A 34 4.33 14.53 -4.73
N GLY A 35 4.44 15.69 -4.10
CA GLY A 35 4.64 16.96 -4.80
C GLY A 35 3.49 17.36 -5.75
N LEU A 36 2.31 16.78 -5.55
CA LEU A 36 1.14 17.03 -6.40
C LEU A 36 0.31 18.19 -5.85
N SER A 37 -0.34 18.91 -6.76
CA SER A 37 -1.36 19.89 -6.36
C SER A 37 -2.56 19.20 -5.71
N ALA A 38 -3.33 19.91 -4.88
CA ALA A 38 -4.51 19.35 -4.23
C ALA A 38 -5.52 18.77 -5.24
N LEU A 39 -5.72 19.45 -6.38
CA LEU A 39 -6.62 18.99 -7.43
C LEU A 39 -6.11 17.68 -8.09
N SER A 40 -4.81 17.61 -8.39
CA SER A 40 -4.20 16.40 -8.95
C SER A 40 -4.29 15.22 -8.00
N SER A 41 -4.14 15.45 -6.70
CA SER A 41 -4.25 14.41 -5.67
C SER A 41 -5.68 13.89 -5.52
N ILE A 42 -6.68 14.78 -5.58
CA ILE A 42 -8.09 14.39 -5.57
C ILE A 42 -8.43 13.59 -6.84
N SER A 43 -7.98 14.06 -8.00
CA SER A 43 -8.17 13.36 -9.29
C SER A 43 -7.54 11.95 -9.27
N LEU A 44 -6.32 11.84 -8.74
CA LEU A 44 -5.65 10.55 -8.56
C LEU A 44 -6.44 9.63 -7.63
N GLY A 45 -6.93 10.16 -6.50
CA GLY A 45 -7.74 9.40 -5.55
C GLY A 45 -9.04 8.86 -6.18
N ILE A 46 -9.75 9.70 -6.92
CA ILE A 46 -10.97 9.28 -7.64
C ILE A 46 -10.62 8.21 -8.70
N GLY A 47 -9.56 8.42 -9.47
CA GLY A 47 -9.10 7.47 -10.48
C GLY A 47 -8.77 6.10 -9.89
N LEU A 48 -8.06 6.06 -8.76
CA LEU A 48 -7.75 4.82 -8.05
C LEU A 48 -9.00 4.14 -7.49
N CYS A 49 -9.93 4.90 -6.91
CA CYS A 49 -11.18 4.36 -6.39
C CYS A 49 -12.02 3.71 -7.50
N LEU A 50 -12.19 4.39 -8.64
CA LEU A 50 -12.95 3.87 -9.78
C LEU A 50 -12.24 2.67 -10.43
N GLY A 51 -10.91 2.71 -10.54
CA GLY A 51 -10.10 1.61 -11.06
C GLY A 51 -10.21 0.35 -10.21
N LEU A 52 -10.14 0.49 -8.89
CA LEU A 52 -10.35 -0.64 -7.97
C LEU A 52 -11.78 -1.17 -8.02
N ALA A 53 -12.78 -0.28 -8.07
CA ALA A 53 -14.19 -0.69 -8.14
C ALA A 53 -14.51 -1.47 -9.43
N GLY A 54 -13.83 -1.17 -10.54
CA GLY A 54 -13.95 -1.88 -11.82
C GLY A 54 -13.09 -3.14 -11.95
N SER A 55 -12.31 -3.49 -10.95
CA SER A 55 -11.37 -4.62 -11.04
C SER A 55 -12.09 -5.98 -11.08
N PRO A 56 -11.90 -6.79 -12.13
CA PRO A 56 -12.63 -8.05 -12.33
C PRO A 56 -12.48 -9.04 -11.16
N HIS A 57 -11.29 -9.14 -10.59
CA HIS A 57 -11.00 -10.02 -9.46
C HIS A 57 -11.73 -9.65 -8.17
N LEU A 58 -12.11 -8.38 -8.00
CA LEU A 58 -12.96 -7.94 -6.89
C LEU A 58 -14.43 -8.24 -7.17
N LEU A 59 -14.87 -8.00 -8.40
CA LEU A 59 -16.26 -8.23 -8.83
C LEU A 59 -16.61 -9.72 -8.81
N MET A 60 -15.70 -10.61 -9.22
CA MET A 60 -15.91 -12.07 -9.17
C MET A 60 -16.25 -12.59 -7.76
N ARG A 61 -15.81 -11.93 -6.70
CA ARG A 61 -16.14 -12.33 -5.32
C ARG A 61 -17.62 -12.18 -5.01
N PHE A 62 -18.33 -11.26 -5.66
CA PHE A 62 -19.78 -11.10 -5.48
C PHE A 62 -20.58 -12.28 -6.04
N PHE A 63 -20.04 -13.02 -7.01
CA PHE A 63 -20.68 -14.22 -7.56
C PHE A 63 -20.52 -15.46 -6.68
N THR A 64 -19.60 -15.44 -5.72
CA THR A 64 -19.36 -16.57 -4.81
C THR A 64 -20.18 -16.50 -3.52
N VAL A 65 -20.98 -15.46 -3.33
CA VAL A 65 -21.75 -15.20 -2.11
C VAL A 65 -23.19 -15.69 -2.29
N LYS A 66 -23.72 -16.36 -1.26
CA LYS A 66 -25.01 -17.07 -1.29
C LYS A 66 -26.24 -16.15 -1.53
N ASP A 67 -26.23 -14.95 -0.94
CA ASP A 67 -27.31 -13.99 -1.07
C ASP A 67 -26.85 -12.53 -0.94
N LYS A 68 -27.76 -11.57 -1.24
CA LYS A 68 -27.45 -10.13 -1.19
C LYS A 68 -27.14 -9.62 0.22
N ALA A 69 -27.71 -10.23 1.26
CA ALA A 69 -27.45 -9.82 2.64
C ALA A 69 -26.03 -10.24 3.06
N ALA A 70 -25.64 -11.48 2.76
CA ALA A 70 -24.29 -11.98 2.98
C ALA A 70 -23.25 -11.18 2.20
N ALA A 71 -23.54 -10.77 0.94
CA ALA A 71 -22.68 -9.91 0.14
C ALA A 71 -22.40 -8.56 0.83
N ARG A 72 -23.45 -7.90 1.34
CA ARG A 72 -23.31 -6.61 2.03
C ARG A 72 -22.51 -6.71 3.31
N VAL A 73 -22.78 -7.72 4.13
CA VAL A 73 -22.06 -7.95 5.39
C VAL A 73 -20.60 -8.26 5.12
N SER A 74 -20.31 -9.17 4.18
CA SER A 74 -18.96 -9.52 3.79
C SER A 74 -18.17 -8.32 3.26
N ALA A 75 -18.78 -7.52 2.38
CA ALA A 75 -18.16 -6.30 1.85
C ALA A 75 -17.89 -5.28 2.98
N GLY A 76 -18.84 -5.08 3.89
CA GLY A 76 -18.68 -4.16 5.02
C GLY A 76 -17.55 -4.58 5.97
N VAL A 77 -17.47 -5.85 6.32
CA VAL A 77 -16.39 -6.39 7.16
C VAL A 77 -15.03 -6.28 6.46
N ALA A 78 -14.97 -6.66 5.18
CA ALA A 78 -13.74 -6.56 4.40
C ALA A 78 -13.27 -5.10 4.27
N LEU A 79 -14.18 -4.17 3.97
CA LEU A 79 -13.85 -2.74 3.88
C LEU A 79 -13.35 -2.21 5.22
N GLY A 80 -14.01 -2.53 6.32
CA GLY A 80 -13.57 -2.12 7.67
C GLY A 80 -12.19 -2.66 8.02
N ALA A 81 -11.93 -3.95 7.78
CA ALA A 81 -10.64 -4.57 8.03
C ALA A 81 -9.52 -3.95 7.19
N VAL A 82 -9.75 -3.79 5.88
CA VAL A 82 -8.78 -3.18 4.96
C VAL A 82 -8.50 -1.73 5.34
N SER A 83 -9.53 -0.94 5.66
CA SER A 83 -9.37 0.46 6.09
C SER A 83 -8.56 0.56 7.38
N TYR A 84 -8.83 -0.31 8.36
CA TYR A 84 -8.07 -0.35 9.61
C TYR A 84 -6.59 -0.67 9.39
N VAL A 85 -6.29 -1.69 8.58
CA VAL A 85 -4.91 -2.05 8.24
C VAL A 85 -4.21 -0.92 7.47
N ASN A 86 -4.89 -0.28 6.52
CA ASN A 86 -4.32 0.87 5.80
C ASN A 86 -4.01 2.05 6.72
N LEU A 87 -4.88 2.35 7.69
CA LEU A 87 -4.60 3.37 8.69
C LEU A 87 -3.36 3.04 9.52
N LEU A 88 -3.21 1.79 9.96
CA LEU A 88 -2.01 1.36 10.68
C LEU A 88 -0.75 1.48 9.81
N ILE A 89 -0.82 1.08 8.54
CA ILE A 89 0.29 1.22 7.59
C ILE A 89 0.66 2.70 7.45
N PHE A 90 -0.33 3.58 7.23
CA PHE A 90 -0.09 5.00 7.07
C PHE A 90 0.55 5.63 8.32
N PHE A 91 -0.04 5.41 9.49
CA PHE A 91 0.43 6.04 10.73
C PHE A 91 1.74 5.43 11.24
N VAL A 92 1.91 4.12 11.17
CA VAL A 92 3.08 3.45 11.76
C VAL A 92 4.23 3.36 10.76
N ILE A 93 3.96 2.85 9.55
CA ILE A 93 5.00 2.66 8.53
C ILE A 93 5.29 3.99 7.82
N GLY A 94 4.26 4.73 7.41
CA GLY A 94 4.44 5.99 6.70
C GLY A 94 5.17 7.03 7.54
N ILE A 95 4.66 7.37 8.70
CA ILE A 95 5.28 8.37 9.59
C ILE A 95 6.59 7.86 10.16
N GLY A 96 6.65 6.60 10.59
CA GLY A 96 7.86 5.98 11.13
C GLY A 96 9.01 5.94 10.12
N SER A 97 8.72 5.73 8.83
CA SER A 97 9.76 5.75 7.80
C SER A 97 10.31 7.15 7.52
N VAL A 98 9.48 8.19 7.60
CA VAL A 98 9.98 9.56 7.52
C VAL A 98 10.91 9.87 8.69
N ALA A 99 10.55 9.45 9.90
CA ALA A 99 11.36 9.70 11.08
C ALA A 99 12.69 8.91 11.08
N LEU A 100 12.68 7.64 10.70
CA LEU A 100 13.83 6.75 10.84
C LEU A 100 14.67 6.61 9.56
N VAL A 101 14.03 6.54 8.38
CA VAL A 101 14.72 6.33 7.10
C VAL A 101 15.22 7.65 6.53
N LYS A 102 14.36 8.66 6.39
CA LYS A 102 14.79 9.99 5.89
C LYS A 102 15.77 10.71 6.83
N GLY A 103 15.78 10.34 8.08
CA GLY A 103 16.71 10.89 9.05
C GLY A 103 18.11 10.27 9.04
N ASN A 104 18.30 9.18 8.33
CA ASN A 104 19.57 8.45 8.31
C ASN A 104 20.16 8.46 6.89
N GLY A 105 21.28 9.14 6.71
CA GLY A 105 21.97 9.26 5.43
C GLY A 105 22.42 7.91 4.82
N SER A 106 22.46 6.83 5.61
CA SER A 106 22.79 5.50 5.10
C SER A 106 21.73 4.93 4.14
N TYR A 107 20.50 5.42 4.20
CA TYR A 107 19.40 4.98 3.36
C TYR A 107 19.07 5.95 2.21
N LEU A 108 19.84 7.04 2.13
CA LEU A 108 19.66 8.07 1.11
C LEU A 108 20.82 8.06 0.12
N ASP A 109 20.51 8.33 -1.13
CA ASP A 109 21.50 8.56 -2.17
C ASP A 109 22.06 10.00 -2.12
N ALA A 110 22.97 10.34 -3.03
CA ALA A 110 23.60 11.65 -3.10
C ALA A 110 22.61 12.80 -3.43
N SER A 111 21.44 12.49 -3.94
CA SER A 111 20.35 13.43 -4.21
C SER A 111 19.39 13.62 -3.04
N GLY A 112 19.54 12.82 -1.98
CA GLY A 112 18.64 12.84 -0.82
C GLY A 112 17.39 11.98 -0.99
N ASP A 113 17.32 11.19 -2.05
CA ASP A 113 16.25 10.23 -2.29
C ASP A 113 16.58 8.88 -1.67
N VAL A 114 15.53 8.10 -1.38
CA VAL A 114 15.72 6.77 -0.78
C VAL A 114 16.37 5.81 -1.77
N ILE A 115 17.44 5.15 -1.36
CA ILE A 115 18.17 4.17 -2.17
C ILE A 115 17.20 3.08 -2.65
N GLY A 116 17.15 2.87 -3.97
CA GLY A 116 16.21 1.94 -4.61
C GLY A 116 14.78 2.47 -4.79
N GLY A 117 14.56 3.75 -4.49
CA GLY A 117 13.30 4.46 -4.68
C GLY A 117 12.30 4.29 -3.53
N SER A 118 11.17 4.96 -3.63
CA SER A 118 10.16 5.02 -2.58
C SER A 118 9.55 3.66 -2.19
N ASN A 119 9.61 2.67 -3.07
CA ASN A 119 9.13 1.31 -2.79
C ASN A 119 10.02 0.55 -1.79
N MET A 120 11.30 0.96 -1.64
CA MET A 120 12.24 0.34 -0.71
C MET A 120 12.13 0.89 0.71
N VAL A 121 11.34 1.92 0.93
CA VAL A 121 11.18 2.59 2.24
C VAL A 121 10.81 1.62 3.35
N SER A 122 9.89 0.67 3.09
CA SER A 122 9.47 -0.32 4.09
C SER A 122 10.57 -1.34 4.43
N VAL A 123 11.44 -1.66 3.46
CA VAL A 123 12.58 -2.56 3.64
C VAL A 123 13.67 -1.87 4.46
N HIS A 124 14.00 -0.61 4.14
CA HIS A 124 14.93 0.19 4.94
C HIS A 124 14.42 0.46 6.35
N LEU A 125 13.10 0.68 6.50
CA LEU A 125 12.50 0.79 7.83
C LEU A 125 12.66 -0.50 8.64
N ALA A 126 12.52 -1.67 7.99
CA ALA A 126 12.74 -2.95 8.66
C ALA A 126 14.18 -3.11 9.13
N ASP A 127 15.15 -2.68 8.31
CA ASP A 127 16.56 -2.65 8.70
C ASP A 127 16.81 -1.70 9.89
N ALA A 128 16.31 -0.48 9.82
CA ALA A 128 16.45 0.53 10.87
C ALA A 128 15.91 0.08 12.24
N VAL A 129 14.88 -0.77 12.24
CA VAL A 129 14.15 -1.18 13.46
C VAL A 129 14.58 -2.55 13.97
N GLY A 130 14.99 -3.45 13.10
CA GLY A 130 15.27 -4.84 13.44
C GLY A 130 16.56 -5.41 12.85
N GLY A 131 17.33 -4.57 12.14
CA GLY A 131 18.59 -4.96 11.52
C GLY A 131 18.47 -5.87 10.30
N GLU A 132 19.60 -6.32 9.76
CA GLU A 132 19.69 -7.06 8.50
C GLU A 132 18.83 -8.32 8.44
N VAL A 133 18.72 -9.07 9.54
CA VAL A 133 17.91 -10.30 9.58
C VAL A 133 16.42 -9.97 9.40
N PHE A 134 15.93 -8.95 10.08
CA PHE A 134 14.55 -8.53 9.98
C PHE A 134 14.26 -7.91 8.60
N MET A 135 15.20 -7.15 8.06
CA MET A 135 15.16 -6.66 6.69
C MET A 135 15.00 -7.80 5.69
N GLY A 136 15.81 -8.86 5.81
CA GLY A 136 15.74 -10.04 4.95
C GLY A 136 14.38 -10.74 5.01
N VAL A 137 13.80 -10.89 6.20
CA VAL A 137 12.46 -11.47 6.39
C VAL A 137 11.39 -10.62 5.71
N ILE A 138 11.41 -9.30 5.91
CA ILE A 138 10.43 -8.38 5.30
C ILE A 138 10.59 -8.36 3.77
N ALA A 139 11.81 -8.36 3.25
CA ALA A 139 12.07 -8.43 1.81
C ALA A 139 11.54 -9.74 1.20
N ALA A 140 11.76 -10.87 1.86
CA ALA A 140 11.24 -12.17 1.42
C ALA A 140 9.70 -12.21 1.41
N ILE A 141 9.05 -11.67 2.45
CA ILE A 141 7.58 -11.56 2.51
C ILE A 141 7.06 -10.65 1.39
N ALA A 142 7.69 -9.50 1.17
CA ALA A 142 7.31 -8.58 0.11
C ALA A 142 7.42 -9.25 -1.27
N PHE A 143 8.51 -9.94 -1.54
CA PHE A 143 8.71 -10.67 -2.81
C PHE A 143 7.66 -11.77 -3.01
N ALA A 144 7.41 -12.60 -1.97
CA ALA A 144 6.39 -13.64 -2.03
C ALA A 144 4.98 -13.06 -2.28
N THR A 145 4.67 -11.93 -1.64
CA THR A 145 3.39 -11.24 -1.81
C THR A 145 3.22 -10.69 -3.23
N ILE A 146 4.29 -10.07 -3.78
CA ILE A 146 4.29 -9.58 -5.18
C ILE A 146 4.01 -10.74 -6.14
N LEU A 147 4.71 -11.87 -5.99
CA LEU A 147 4.50 -13.04 -6.84
C LEU A 147 3.06 -13.56 -6.73
N ALA A 148 2.51 -13.66 -5.53
CA ALA A 148 1.14 -14.13 -5.33
C ALA A 148 0.10 -13.22 -5.98
N VAL A 149 0.26 -11.90 -5.84
CA VAL A 149 -0.64 -10.90 -6.44
C VAL A 149 -0.54 -10.92 -7.96
N VAL A 150 0.67 -10.92 -8.51
CA VAL A 150 0.89 -10.96 -9.96
C VAL A 150 0.30 -12.23 -10.57
N ALA A 151 0.54 -13.39 -9.96
CA ALA A 151 -0.03 -14.65 -10.43
C ALA A 151 -1.58 -14.62 -10.41
N GLY A 152 -2.16 -14.09 -9.34
CA GLY A 152 -3.62 -13.95 -9.23
C GLY A 152 -4.23 -13.01 -10.27
N LEU A 153 -3.58 -11.87 -10.52
CA LEU A 153 -4.02 -10.91 -11.54
C LEU A 153 -3.87 -11.46 -12.96
N MET A 154 -2.78 -12.16 -13.24
CA MET A 154 -2.56 -12.82 -14.54
C MET A 154 -3.64 -13.88 -14.80
N LEU A 155 -3.93 -14.73 -13.80
CA LEU A 155 -4.98 -15.74 -13.91
C LEU A 155 -6.36 -15.11 -14.17
N ALA A 156 -6.71 -14.06 -13.43
CA ALA A 156 -7.96 -13.35 -13.62
C ALA A 156 -8.06 -12.72 -15.02
N SER A 157 -6.98 -12.13 -15.51
CA SER A 157 -6.93 -11.52 -16.84
C SER A 157 -7.06 -12.55 -17.97
N VAL A 158 -6.35 -13.68 -17.85
CA VAL A 158 -6.44 -14.78 -18.82
C VAL A 158 -7.84 -15.37 -18.82
N THR A 159 -8.44 -15.58 -17.66
CA THR A 159 -9.80 -16.11 -17.56
C THR A 159 -10.83 -15.18 -18.21
N ALA A 160 -10.74 -13.88 -17.97
CA ALA A 160 -11.60 -12.89 -18.59
C ALA A 160 -11.45 -12.88 -20.12
N LEU A 161 -10.21 -12.86 -20.62
CA LEU A 161 -9.95 -12.90 -22.07
C LEU A 161 -10.47 -14.19 -22.72
N THR A 162 -10.22 -15.35 -22.08
CA THR A 162 -10.64 -16.64 -22.64
C THR A 162 -12.15 -16.79 -22.62
N HIS A 163 -12.80 -16.44 -21.52
CA HIS A 163 -14.23 -16.60 -21.40
C HIS A 163 -15.00 -15.55 -22.22
N ASP A 164 -14.63 -14.27 -22.09
CA ASP A 164 -15.42 -13.19 -22.66
C ASP A 164 -15.17 -12.97 -24.15
N LEU A 165 -13.91 -13.11 -24.60
CA LEU A 165 -13.59 -12.98 -26.02
C LEU A 165 -13.77 -14.29 -26.78
N TYR A 166 -13.19 -15.38 -26.30
CA TYR A 166 -13.20 -16.62 -27.05
C TYR A 166 -14.60 -17.26 -27.08
N SER A 167 -15.27 -17.39 -25.91
CA SER A 167 -16.57 -18.02 -25.83
C SER A 167 -17.68 -17.19 -26.48
N ASN A 168 -17.63 -15.85 -26.38
CA ASN A 168 -18.72 -15.00 -26.83
C ASN A 168 -18.52 -14.42 -28.24
N ILE A 169 -17.26 -14.38 -28.74
CA ILE A 169 -16.97 -13.76 -30.04
C ILE A 169 -16.50 -14.80 -31.06
N VAL A 170 -15.64 -15.74 -30.66
CA VAL A 170 -15.05 -16.70 -31.59
C VAL A 170 -15.91 -17.97 -31.73
N LYS A 171 -16.47 -18.45 -30.64
CA LYS A 171 -17.32 -19.66 -30.63
C LYS A 171 -18.80 -19.25 -30.52
N THR A 172 -19.32 -18.68 -31.60
CA THR A 172 -20.76 -18.42 -31.80
C THR A 172 -21.35 -19.64 -32.51
N ASP A 173 -21.68 -20.70 -31.75
CA ASP A 173 -22.62 -21.75 -32.18
C ASP A 173 -23.93 -21.55 -31.47
#